data_cf27405232de7e333ea326e0976e7167
#
_entry.id   cf27405232de7e333ea326e0976e7167
#
_cell.length_a   1.000
_cell.length_b   1.000
_cell.length_c   1.000
_cell.angle_alpha   90.00
_cell.angle_beta   90.00
_cell.angle_gamma   90.00
#
_symmetry.space_group_name_H-M   'P 1'
#
loop_
_entity.id
_entity.type
_entity.pdbx_description
1 polymer ?
#
loop_
_entity_poly.entity_id
_entity_poly.type
_entity_poly.pdbx_seq_one_letter_code
_entity_poly.pdbx_strand_id
1 'polypeptide(L)'
;MSVISKLKVWIGSDTSDLQKGLKKSKKEVSAFGTGIKKLKGMIAGAFAVSSIVSFAKECLGLSKVQAEAEKKLGAVIKATGAAAGLTADEMKKYASQLQDVTKYGDEVTIDAMAIMSTFKSIKGDVFKEAIASAQDMATVLNTDLNAAVMQIGKALESPEIGLTALRRSGVSFSQEQVKQIKQLVAEGKKQEAQLIMLKELQNEFGGAAKAAAGDAYGAATQLSNAW
;
A
#
# COMPACT_ATOMS: atom_id res chain seq x y z
N MET A 1 -13.96 40.41 46.64
CA MET A 1 -14.61 39.07 46.76
C MET A 1 -15.00 38.61 45.37
N SER A 2 -14.26 37.66 44.86
CA SER A 2 -14.41 37.17 43.49
C SER A 2 -15.37 35.98 43.48
N VAL A 3 -16.46 36.08 42.73
CA VAL A 3 -17.42 34.99 42.51
C VAL A 3 -17.00 34.23 41.30
N ILE A 4 -16.31 33.09 41.53
CA ILE A 4 -16.04 32.12 40.44
C ILE A 4 -17.34 31.32 40.27
N SER A 5 -18.13 31.66 39.26
CA SER A 5 -19.26 30.87 38.84
C SER A 5 -18.81 29.56 38.22
N LYS A 6 -19.24 28.45 38.80
CA LYS A 6 -18.99 27.08 38.32
C LYS A 6 -19.64 26.90 36.96
N LEU A 7 -18.83 26.85 35.92
CA LEU A 7 -19.31 26.47 34.57
C LEU A 7 -19.54 24.95 34.59
N LYS A 8 -20.80 24.53 34.68
CA LYS A 8 -21.17 23.11 34.54
C LYS A 8 -21.35 22.82 33.06
N VAL A 9 -20.31 22.32 32.42
CA VAL A 9 -20.43 21.82 31.04
C VAL A 9 -21.20 20.49 31.08
N TRP A 10 -22.44 20.53 30.64
CA TRP A 10 -23.23 19.35 30.38
C TRP A 10 -22.80 18.78 29.02
N ILE A 11 -21.96 17.73 29.00
CA ILE A 11 -21.72 16.93 27.82
C ILE A 11 -22.88 15.94 27.73
N GLY A 12 -23.97 16.37 27.15
CA GLY A 12 -25.05 15.50 26.72
C GLY A 12 -24.65 14.77 25.46
N SER A 13 -23.90 13.68 25.59
CA SER A 13 -23.70 12.79 24.45
C SER A 13 -25.03 12.07 24.22
N ASP A 14 -25.75 12.45 23.18
CA ASP A 14 -26.90 11.69 22.69
C ASP A 14 -26.35 10.37 22.09
N THR A 15 -26.35 9.34 22.90
CA THR A 15 -25.90 8.00 22.51
C THR A 15 -27.02 7.19 21.86
N SER A 16 -28.17 7.79 21.58
CA SER A 16 -29.34 7.08 21.02
C SER A 16 -29.07 6.50 19.65
N ASP A 17 -28.33 7.21 18.80
CA ASP A 17 -27.97 6.72 17.47
C ASP A 17 -26.86 5.66 17.52
N LEU A 18 -25.93 5.78 18.47
CA LEU A 18 -24.94 4.72 18.74
C LEU A 18 -25.61 3.45 19.25
N GLN A 19 -26.60 3.60 20.17
CA GLN A 19 -27.36 2.45 20.67
C GLN A 19 -28.25 1.82 19.60
N LYS A 20 -28.85 2.62 18.70
CA LYS A 20 -29.58 2.12 17.53
C LYS A 20 -28.66 1.40 16.56
N GLY A 21 -27.50 1.98 16.26
CA GLY A 21 -26.45 1.36 15.43
C GLY A 21 -25.98 0.03 16.01
N LEU A 22 -25.66 -0.02 17.30
CA LEU A 22 -25.26 -1.25 18.01
C LEU A 22 -26.38 -2.30 18.03
N LYS A 23 -27.65 -1.90 18.23
CA LYS A 23 -28.77 -2.84 18.16
C LYS A 23 -28.98 -3.37 16.73
N LYS A 24 -28.82 -2.54 15.71
CA LYS A 24 -28.89 -2.92 14.30
C LYS A 24 -27.78 -3.90 13.95
N SER A 25 -26.52 -3.57 14.27
CA SER A 25 -25.37 -4.45 14.08
C SER A 25 -25.51 -5.78 14.83
N LYS A 26 -26.00 -5.76 16.07
CA LYS A 26 -26.25 -6.97 16.85
C LYS A 26 -27.34 -7.84 16.22
N LYS A 27 -28.37 -7.23 15.62
CA LYS A 27 -29.43 -7.94 14.90
C LYS A 27 -28.91 -8.52 13.57
N GLU A 28 -28.07 -7.79 12.87
CA GLU A 28 -27.42 -8.23 11.64
C GLU A 28 -26.40 -9.36 11.90
N VAL A 29 -25.58 -9.25 12.95
CA VAL A 29 -24.69 -10.31 13.41
C VAL A 29 -25.46 -11.56 13.88
N SER A 30 -26.60 -11.38 14.56
CA SER A 30 -27.45 -12.51 14.96
C SER A 30 -28.17 -13.16 13.78
N ALA A 31 -28.60 -12.37 12.78
CA ALA A 31 -29.16 -12.86 11.52
C ALA A 31 -28.11 -13.60 10.69
N PHE A 32 -26.89 -13.08 10.64
CA PHE A 32 -25.72 -13.74 10.03
C PHE A 32 -25.38 -15.04 10.75
N GLY A 33 -25.35 -15.04 12.09
CA GLY A 33 -25.14 -16.24 12.89
C GLY A 33 -26.26 -17.30 12.71
N THR A 34 -27.50 -16.86 12.48
CA THR A 34 -28.63 -17.75 12.15
C THR A 34 -28.53 -18.26 10.72
N GLY A 35 -28.06 -17.43 9.79
CA GLY A 35 -27.72 -17.81 8.41
C GLY A 35 -26.62 -18.87 8.38
N ILE A 36 -25.56 -18.69 9.16
CA ILE A 36 -24.48 -19.67 9.32
C ILE A 36 -24.99 -20.97 9.95
N LYS A 37 -25.90 -20.92 10.94
CA LYS A 37 -26.51 -22.13 11.51
C LYS A 37 -27.39 -22.88 10.51
N LYS A 38 -28.16 -22.17 9.67
CA LYS A 38 -28.92 -22.77 8.55
C LYS A 38 -28.00 -23.32 7.49
N LEU A 39 -26.93 -22.56 7.14
CA LEU A 39 -25.89 -23.01 6.22
C LEU A 39 -25.18 -24.27 6.76
N LYS A 40 -24.89 -24.33 8.08
CA LYS A 40 -24.33 -25.53 8.75
C LYS A 40 -25.22 -26.76 8.57
N GLY A 41 -26.55 -26.59 8.60
CA GLY A 41 -27.51 -27.69 8.33
C GLY A 41 -27.53 -28.10 6.84
N MET A 42 -27.34 -27.19 5.90
CA MET A 42 -27.25 -27.49 4.48
C MET A 42 -25.85 -28.02 4.07
N ILE A 43 -24.79 -27.54 4.72
CA ILE A 43 -23.39 -27.91 4.45
C ILE A 43 -23.03 -29.27 5.07
N ALA A 44 -23.71 -29.70 6.11
CA ALA A 44 -23.46 -31.01 6.73
C ALA A 44 -23.66 -32.20 5.79
N GLY A 45 -24.28 -31.98 4.62
CA GLY A 45 -24.46 -33.00 3.58
C GLY A 45 -23.63 -32.83 2.31
N ALA A 46 -22.94 -31.67 2.09
CA ALA A 46 -22.35 -31.37 0.78
C ALA A 46 -20.88 -30.90 0.79
N PHE A 47 -20.33 -30.45 1.93
CA PHE A 47 -18.94 -30.01 1.97
C PHE A 47 -18.18 -30.74 3.09
N ALA A 48 -17.16 -31.46 2.66
CA ALA A 48 -16.27 -32.19 3.53
C ALA A 48 -15.57 -31.24 4.52
N VAL A 49 -15.35 -31.69 5.75
CA VAL A 49 -14.55 -31.01 6.80
C VAL A 49 -13.18 -30.53 6.27
N SER A 50 -12.66 -31.18 5.22
CA SER A 50 -11.46 -30.80 4.50
C SER A 50 -11.47 -29.36 3.93
N SER A 51 -12.62 -28.87 3.43
CA SER A 51 -12.72 -27.53 2.85
C SER A 51 -12.63 -26.43 3.92
N ILE A 52 -13.20 -26.66 5.10
CA ILE A 52 -13.11 -25.71 6.23
C ILE A 52 -11.68 -25.68 6.79
N VAL A 53 -11.03 -26.84 6.88
CA VAL A 53 -9.63 -26.93 7.33
C VAL A 53 -8.69 -26.29 6.29
N SER A 54 -8.95 -26.47 4.99
CA SER A 54 -8.17 -25.83 3.93
C SER A 54 -8.33 -24.32 3.96
N PHE A 55 -9.55 -23.81 4.08
CA PHE A 55 -9.82 -22.38 4.23
C PHE A 55 -9.16 -21.77 5.47
N ALA A 56 -9.26 -22.44 6.63
CA ALA A 56 -8.59 -21.96 7.86
C ALA A 56 -7.06 -21.95 7.71
N LYS A 57 -6.46 -22.94 7.03
CA LYS A 57 -5.03 -22.96 6.74
C LYS A 57 -4.61 -21.84 5.79
N GLU A 58 -5.44 -21.53 4.79
CA GLU A 58 -5.20 -20.45 3.85
C GLU A 58 -5.26 -19.09 4.54
N CYS A 59 -6.26 -18.82 5.37
CA CYS A 59 -6.35 -17.61 6.20
C CYS A 59 -5.15 -17.47 7.15
N LEU A 60 -4.70 -18.55 7.78
CA LEU A 60 -3.50 -18.53 8.63
C LEU A 60 -2.24 -18.28 7.83
N GLY A 61 -2.17 -18.79 6.59
CA GLY A 61 -1.07 -18.54 5.65
C GLY A 61 -0.98 -17.07 5.29
N LEU A 62 -2.08 -16.45 4.88
CA LEU A 62 -2.17 -15.04 4.53
C LEU A 62 -1.82 -14.13 5.72
N SER A 63 -2.37 -14.41 6.91
CA SER A 63 -2.02 -13.67 8.14
C SER A 63 -0.53 -13.75 8.48
N LYS A 64 0.12 -14.87 8.17
CA LYS A 64 1.57 -15.02 8.36
C LYS A 64 2.36 -14.18 7.38
N VAL A 65 1.98 -14.16 6.10
CA VAL A 65 2.63 -13.35 5.06
C VAL A 65 2.56 -11.88 5.42
N GLN A 66 1.38 -11.39 5.83
CA GLN A 66 1.19 -10.03 6.31
C GLN A 66 2.11 -9.70 7.49
N ALA A 67 2.12 -10.55 8.52
CA ALA A 67 2.95 -10.34 9.70
C ALA A 67 4.46 -10.35 9.37
N GLU A 68 4.90 -11.16 8.44
CA GLU A 68 6.30 -11.21 7.97
C GLU A 68 6.67 -9.92 7.22
N ALA A 69 5.80 -9.41 6.33
CA ALA A 69 6.01 -8.17 5.61
C ALA A 69 6.12 -6.97 6.57
N GLU A 70 5.21 -6.86 7.54
CA GLU A 70 5.23 -5.82 8.56
C GLU A 70 6.46 -5.89 9.47
N LYS A 71 6.86 -7.09 9.87
CA LYS A 71 8.07 -7.30 10.67
C LYS A 71 9.33 -6.89 9.90
N LYS A 72 9.41 -7.24 8.62
CA LYS A 72 10.51 -6.85 7.73
C LYS A 72 10.56 -5.33 7.59
N LEU A 73 9.42 -4.68 7.32
CA LEU A 73 9.32 -3.22 7.23
C LEU A 73 9.82 -2.56 8.52
N GLY A 74 9.33 -2.99 9.68
CA GLY A 74 9.75 -2.46 10.98
C GLY A 74 11.25 -2.61 11.24
N ALA A 75 11.83 -3.75 10.88
CA ALA A 75 13.27 -4.00 11.00
C ALA A 75 14.09 -3.06 10.09
N VAL A 76 13.65 -2.86 8.84
CA VAL A 76 14.34 -1.97 7.88
C VAL A 76 14.22 -0.51 8.31
N ILE A 77 13.05 -0.05 8.74
CA ILE A 77 12.87 1.32 9.27
C ILE A 77 13.83 1.57 10.43
N LYS A 78 13.92 0.62 11.38
CA LYS A 78 14.86 0.71 12.50
C LYS A 78 16.31 0.74 12.04
N ALA A 79 16.70 -0.12 11.09
CA ALA A 79 18.06 -0.20 10.58
C ALA A 79 18.49 1.04 9.79
N THR A 80 17.56 1.68 9.07
CA THR A 80 17.81 2.88 8.27
C THR A 80 17.65 4.19 9.05
N GLY A 81 17.22 4.11 10.33
CA GLY A 81 16.94 5.28 11.15
C GLY A 81 15.75 6.08 10.62
N ALA A 82 14.73 5.41 10.08
CA ALA A 82 13.55 6.02 9.46
C ALA A 82 13.91 7.03 8.33
N ALA A 83 14.94 6.75 7.56
CA ALA A 83 15.47 7.66 6.53
C ALA A 83 14.43 8.07 5.49
N ALA A 84 13.41 7.25 5.23
CA ALA A 84 12.30 7.57 4.33
C ALA A 84 11.41 8.71 4.85
N GLY A 85 11.52 9.10 6.13
CA GLY A 85 10.70 10.15 6.74
C GLY A 85 9.24 9.76 6.94
N LEU A 86 8.92 8.47 6.92
CA LEU A 86 7.59 7.90 7.12
C LEU A 86 7.65 6.85 8.23
N THR A 87 6.62 6.79 9.05
CA THR A 87 6.44 5.75 10.07
C THR A 87 5.93 4.45 9.44
N ALA A 88 6.09 3.33 10.15
CA ALA A 88 5.54 2.05 9.71
C ALA A 88 4.02 2.11 9.52
N ASP A 89 3.30 2.83 10.40
CA ASP A 89 1.85 2.93 10.31
C ASP A 89 1.39 3.79 9.12
N GLU A 90 2.11 4.87 8.79
CA GLU A 90 1.86 5.65 7.58
C GLU A 90 2.10 4.83 6.32
N MET A 91 3.16 4.01 6.29
CA MET A 91 3.46 3.13 5.18
C MET A 91 2.39 2.04 5.02
N LYS A 92 1.96 1.39 6.11
CA LYS A 92 0.88 0.40 6.10
C LYS A 92 -0.44 1.02 5.62
N LYS A 93 -0.79 2.20 6.13
CA LYS A 93 -1.98 2.93 5.68
C LYS A 93 -1.92 3.24 4.19
N TYR A 94 -0.76 3.66 3.68
CA TYR A 94 -0.60 3.93 2.26
C TYR A 94 -0.64 2.65 1.42
N ALA A 95 -0.09 1.53 1.91
CA ALA A 95 -0.21 0.22 1.25
C ALA A 95 -1.67 -0.22 1.12
N SER A 96 -2.47 -0.09 2.18
CA SER A 96 -3.91 -0.36 2.15
C SER A 96 -4.67 0.54 1.16
N GLN A 97 -4.33 1.83 1.08
CA GLN A 97 -4.91 2.73 0.07
C GLN A 97 -4.58 2.32 -1.37
N LEU A 98 -3.36 1.82 -1.60
CA LEU A 98 -2.98 1.32 -2.92
C LEU A 98 -3.67 -0.01 -3.26
N GLN A 99 -3.88 -0.89 -2.29
CA GLN A 99 -4.65 -2.13 -2.46
C GLN A 99 -6.08 -1.85 -2.92
N ASP A 100 -6.72 -0.82 -2.37
CA ASP A 100 -8.10 -0.45 -2.73
C ASP A 100 -8.25 -0.05 -4.21
N VAL A 101 -7.17 0.38 -4.87
CA VAL A 101 -7.22 0.96 -6.22
C VAL A 101 -6.32 0.27 -7.23
N THR A 102 -5.49 -0.70 -6.82
CA THR A 102 -4.58 -1.43 -7.70
C THR A 102 -4.79 -2.95 -7.58
N LYS A 103 -4.13 -3.72 -8.43
CA LYS A 103 -4.13 -5.19 -8.35
C LYS A 103 -3.23 -5.78 -7.25
N TYR A 104 -2.43 -4.94 -6.58
CA TYR A 104 -1.44 -5.39 -5.59
C TYR A 104 -2.02 -5.39 -4.19
N GLY A 105 -1.83 -6.49 -3.45
CA GLY A 105 -2.16 -6.60 -2.04
C GLY A 105 -1.30 -5.67 -1.17
N ASP A 106 -1.79 -5.36 0.02
CA ASP A 106 -1.07 -4.48 0.94
C ASP A 106 0.22 -5.16 1.46
N GLU A 107 0.22 -6.48 1.67
CA GLU A 107 1.39 -7.24 2.09
C GLU A 107 2.54 -7.19 1.07
N VAL A 108 2.20 -7.31 -0.22
CA VAL A 108 3.19 -7.19 -1.32
C VAL A 108 3.71 -5.76 -1.41
N THR A 109 2.83 -4.78 -1.21
CA THR A 109 3.17 -3.36 -1.21
C THR A 109 4.04 -2.99 0.00
N ILE A 110 3.74 -3.53 1.19
CA ILE A 110 4.55 -3.36 2.41
C ILE A 110 5.95 -3.95 2.22
N ASP A 111 6.07 -5.12 1.59
CA ASP A 111 7.36 -5.73 1.27
C ASP A 111 8.18 -4.86 0.30
N ALA A 112 7.54 -4.33 -0.73
CA ALA A 112 8.10 -3.38 -1.67
C ALA A 112 8.58 -2.08 -0.97
N MET A 113 7.79 -1.55 -0.03
CA MET A 113 8.17 -0.39 0.78
C MET A 113 9.37 -0.69 1.69
N ALA A 114 9.48 -1.89 2.26
CA ALA A 114 10.65 -2.29 3.01
C ALA A 114 11.92 -2.24 2.15
N ILE A 115 11.85 -2.70 0.90
CA ILE A 115 12.97 -2.62 -0.05
C ILE A 115 13.28 -1.15 -0.38
N MET A 116 12.27 -0.34 -0.73
CA MET A 116 12.45 1.07 -1.05
C MET A 116 13.08 1.85 0.11
N SER A 117 12.74 1.51 1.36
CA SER A 117 13.28 2.14 2.58
C SER A 117 14.79 1.95 2.76
N THR A 118 15.42 1.04 2.02
CA THR A 118 16.89 0.90 2.03
C THR A 118 17.59 2.03 1.27
N PHE A 119 16.89 2.75 0.39
CA PHE A 119 17.39 3.89 -0.37
C PHE A 119 17.18 5.18 0.42
N LYS A 120 18.20 5.61 1.15
CA LYS A 120 18.10 6.67 2.17
C LYS A 120 17.82 8.07 1.63
N SER A 121 18.05 8.32 0.34
CA SER A 121 17.78 9.63 -0.27
C SER A 121 16.32 9.79 -0.74
N ILE A 122 15.54 8.70 -0.79
CA ILE A 122 14.16 8.69 -1.25
C ILE A 122 13.24 8.89 -0.04
N LYS A 123 12.59 10.06 0.07
CA LYS A 123 11.87 10.47 1.28
C LYS A 123 10.51 11.09 0.99
N GLY A 124 9.61 10.99 1.98
CA GLY A 124 8.32 11.70 1.98
C GLY A 124 7.47 11.35 0.76
N ASP A 125 7.04 12.39 0.01
CA ASP A 125 6.17 12.21 -1.15
C ASP A 125 6.89 11.51 -2.30
N VAL A 126 8.20 11.76 -2.50
CA VAL A 126 9.02 11.05 -3.49
C VAL A 126 9.00 9.54 -3.24
N PHE A 127 9.02 9.11 -1.97
CA PHE A 127 8.91 7.70 -1.61
C PHE A 127 7.57 7.10 -2.03
N LYS A 128 6.46 7.80 -1.76
CA LYS A 128 5.12 7.34 -2.13
C LYS A 128 4.95 7.26 -3.65
N GLU A 129 5.38 8.31 -4.36
CA GLU A 129 5.33 8.34 -5.81
C GLU A 129 6.20 7.25 -6.45
N ALA A 130 7.37 6.94 -5.85
CA ALA A 130 8.24 5.87 -6.32
C ALA A 130 7.59 4.48 -6.18
N ILE A 131 6.85 4.23 -5.09
CA ILE A 131 6.09 2.98 -4.92
C ILE A 131 4.97 2.87 -5.95
N ALA A 132 4.17 3.94 -6.13
CA ALA A 132 3.09 3.95 -7.12
C ALA A 132 3.64 3.74 -8.56
N SER A 133 4.72 4.45 -8.93
CA SER A 133 5.40 4.27 -10.21
C SER A 133 5.96 2.86 -10.41
N ALA A 134 6.42 2.21 -9.32
CA ALA A 134 6.89 0.85 -9.39
C ALA A 134 5.75 -0.15 -9.64
N GLN A 135 4.57 0.05 -9.05
CA GLN A 135 3.38 -0.77 -9.33
C GLN A 135 2.94 -0.61 -10.78
N ASP A 136 2.91 0.61 -11.30
CA ASP A 136 2.55 0.88 -12.70
C ASP A 136 3.55 0.25 -13.66
N MET A 137 4.84 0.48 -13.46
CA MET A 137 5.91 -0.07 -14.28
C MET A 137 5.93 -1.61 -14.24
N ALA A 138 5.79 -2.23 -13.04
CA ALA A 138 5.73 -3.68 -12.91
C ALA A 138 4.52 -4.27 -13.63
N THR A 139 3.40 -3.53 -13.67
CA THR A 139 2.19 -3.95 -14.38
C THR A 139 2.39 -3.93 -15.89
N VAL A 140 2.92 -2.84 -16.45
CA VAL A 140 3.14 -2.69 -17.90
C VAL A 140 4.20 -3.66 -18.41
N LEU A 141 5.31 -3.77 -17.67
CA LEU A 141 6.43 -4.64 -18.08
C LEU A 141 6.22 -6.12 -17.68
N ASN A 142 5.11 -6.43 -17.00
CA ASN A 142 4.79 -7.77 -16.48
C ASN A 142 5.96 -8.36 -15.68
N THR A 143 6.53 -7.56 -14.78
CA THR A 143 7.65 -7.94 -13.92
C THR A 143 7.21 -8.01 -12.45
N ASP A 144 8.04 -8.60 -11.62
CA ASP A 144 7.85 -8.61 -10.17
C ASP A 144 7.94 -7.19 -9.58
N LEU A 145 7.06 -6.85 -8.60
CA LEU A 145 7.01 -5.53 -7.98
C LEU A 145 8.32 -5.21 -7.26
N ASN A 146 8.91 -6.17 -6.56
CA ASN A 146 10.17 -5.95 -5.83
C ASN A 146 11.33 -5.66 -6.81
N ALA A 147 11.32 -6.29 -7.98
CA ALA A 147 12.29 -6.02 -9.04
C ALA A 147 12.14 -4.58 -9.57
N ALA A 148 10.92 -4.13 -9.84
CA ALA A 148 10.63 -2.75 -10.27
C ALA A 148 11.03 -1.73 -9.20
N VAL A 149 10.70 -1.99 -7.92
CA VAL A 149 11.10 -1.16 -6.77
C VAL A 149 12.61 -1.06 -6.64
N MET A 150 13.32 -2.18 -6.77
CA MET A 150 14.78 -2.18 -6.72
C MET A 150 15.38 -1.38 -7.88
N GLN A 151 14.81 -1.45 -9.07
CA GLN A 151 15.28 -0.72 -10.24
C GLN A 151 15.04 0.79 -10.10
N ILE A 152 13.82 1.20 -9.73
CA ILE A 152 13.47 2.60 -9.50
C ILE A 152 14.26 3.15 -8.32
N GLY A 153 14.37 2.41 -7.22
CA GLY A 153 15.14 2.80 -6.05
C GLY A 153 16.60 3.10 -6.37
N LYS A 154 17.27 2.20 -7.10
CA LYS A 154 18.65 2.43 -7.57
C LYS A 154 18.76 3.65 -8.49
N ALA A 155 17.78 3.84 -9.39
CA ALA A 155 17.79 4.96 -10.30
C ALA A 155 17.61 6.30 -9.58
N LEU A 156 16.72 6.36 -8.59
CA LEU A 156 16.49 7.57 -7.80
C LEU A 156 17.59 7.83 -6.78
N GLU A 157 18.22 6.78 -6.23
CA GLU A 157 19.36 6.94 -5.33
C GLU A 157 20.57 7.58 -6.02
N SER A 158 20.79 7.28 -7.30
CA SER A 158 21.86 7.84 -8.13
C SER A 158 21.31 8.30 -9.48
N PRO A 159 20.66 9.47 -9.57
CA PRO A 159 19.94 9.91 -10.76
C PRO A 159 20.77 9.93 -12.06
N GLU A 160 22.04 10.31 -12.01
CA GLU A 160 22.92 10.36 -13.19
C GLU A 160 23.11 8.98 -13.83
N ILE A 161 23.33 7.95 -13.01
CA ILE A 161 23.45 6.55 -13.45
C ILE A 161 22.08 5.99 -13.77
N GLY A 162 21.08 6.37 -12.96
CA GLY A 162 19.69 5.93 -13.04
C GLY A 162 19.03 6.24 -14.37
N LEU A 163 19.31 7.40 -14.96
CA LEU A 163 18.85 7.75 -16.32
C LEU A 163 19.20 6.69 -17.36
N THR A 164 20.44 6.18 -17.32
CA THR A 164 20.87 5.13 -18.25
C THR A 164 20.20 3.79 -17.94
N ALA A 165 20.02 3.47 -16.67
CA ALA A 165 19.35 2.22 -16.25
C ALA A 165 17.86 2.22 -16.67
N LEU A 166 17.15 3.32 -16.46
CA LEU A 166 15.73 3.45 -16.84
C LEU A 166 15.55 3.45 -18.35
N ARG A 167 16.46 4.08 -19.11
CA ARG A 167 16.44 4.01 -20.59
C ARG A 167 16.50 2.58 -21.13
N ARG A 168 17.26 1.70 -20.48
CA ARG A 168 17.32 0.27 -20.87
C ARG A 168 16.01 -0.47 -20.63
N SER A 169 15.13 0.08 -19.79
CA SER A 169 13.79 -0.44 -19.52
C SER A 169 12.70 0.24 -20.34
N GLY A 170 13.11 1.08 -21.31
CA GLY A 170 12.20 1.75 -22.24
C GLY A 170 11.84 3.18 -21.85
N VAL A 171 12.28 3.71 -20.69
CA VAL A 171 11.95 5.07 -20.27
C VAL A 171 12.73 6.10 -21.11
N SER A 172 12.03 7.07 -21.69
CA SER A 172 12.60 8.04 -22.60
C SER A 172 12.74 9.42 -21.94
N PHE A 173 13.96 9.86 -21.69
CA PHE A 173 14.22 11.21 -21.18
C PHE A 173 14.69 12.14 -22.31
N SER A 174 14.10 13.32 -22.41
CA SER A 174 14.57 14.36 -23.35
C SER A 174 15.96 14.87 -22.97
N GLN A 175 16.65 15.52 -23.91
CA GLN A 175 17.95 16.10 -23.63
C GLN A 175 17.88 17.18 -22.55
N GLU A 176 16.80 17.97 -22.54
CA GLU A 176 16.52 18.99 -21.54
C GLU A 176 16.34 18.40 -20.15
N GLN A 177 15.53 17.34 -20.03
CA GLN A 177 15.35 16.62 -18.75
C GLN A 177 16.67 16.05 -18.23
N VAL A 178 17.48 15.43 -19.11
CA VAL A 178 18.79 14.90 -18.72
C VAL A 178 19.71 16.02 -18.23
N LYS A 179 19.74 17.17 -18.92
CA LYS A 179 20.55 18.33 -18.50
C LYS A 179 20.07 18.87 -17.16
N GLN A 180 18.76 19.04 -16.99
CA GLN A 180 18.15 19.55 -15.78
C GLN A 180 18.42 18.62 -14.58
N ILE A 181 18.24 17.30 -14.74
CA ILE A 181 18.53 16.30 -13.70
C ILE A 181 19.98 16.39 -13.25
N LYS A 182 20.94 16.43 -14.19
CA LYS A 182 22.37 16.55 -13.87
C LYS A 182 22.70 17.86 -13.15
N GLN A 183 22.09 18.98 -13.57
CA GLN A 183 22.28 20.26 -12.92
C GLN A 183 21.76 20.24 -11.48
N LEU A 184 20.53 19.73 -11.26
CA LEU A 184 19.93 19.62 -9.91
C LEU A 184 20.75 18.73 -8.99
N VAL A 185 21.30 17.63 -9.50
CA VAL A 185 22.20 16.76 -8.72
C VAL A 185 23.48 17.50 -8.34
N ALA A 186 24.09 18.25 -9.28
CA ALA A 186 25.28 19.05 -9.01
C ALA A 186 25.03 20.17 -7.99
N GLU A 187 23.81 20.73 -7.97
CA GLU A 187 23.36 21.74 -7.00
C GLU A 187 22.95 21.12 -5.63
N GLY A 188 23.02 19.79 -5.48
CA GLY A 188 22.58 19.10 -4.25
C GLY A 188 21.05 18.95 -4.10
N LYS A 189 20.28 19.34 -5.12
CA LYS A 189 18.81 19.28 -5.17
C LYS A 189 18.31 17.92 -5.65
N LYS A 190 18.79 16.84 -5.00
CA LYS A 190 18.51 15.46 -5.44
C LYS A 190 17.02 15.15 -5.52
N GLN A 191 16.21 15.63 -4.56
CA GLN A 191 14.77 15.37 -4.56
C GLN A 191 14.06 15.97 -5.78
N GLU A 192 14.45 17.16 -6.21
CA GLU A 192 13.89 17.78 -7.43
C GLU A 192 14.25 16.97 -8.67
N ALA A 193 15.48 16.45 -8.74
CA ALA A 193 15.90 15.55 -9.81
C ALA A 193 15.08 14.23 -9.81
N GLN A 194 14.83 13.67 -8.63
CA GLN A 194 14.00 12.47 -8.45
C GLN A 194 12.56 12.69 -8.93
N LEU A 195 11.97 13.84 -8.63
CA LEU A 195 10.61 14.18 -9.07
C LEU A 195 10.50 14.28 -10.61
N ILE A 196 11.51 14.81 -11.29
CA ILE A 196 11.54 14.83 -12.76
C ILE A 196 11.55 13.41 -13.32
N MET A 197 12.34 12.52 -12.72
CA MET A 197 12.40 11.13 -13.14
C MET A 197 11.07 10.38 -12.89
N LEU A 198 10.45 10.60 -11.73
CA LEU A 198 9.15 10.01 -11.40
C LEU A 198 8.03 10.52 -12.30
N LYS A 199 8.06 11.82 -12.64
CA LYS A 199 7.11 12.39 -13.59
C LYS A 199 7.18 11.73 -14.95
N GLU A 200 8.39 11.41 -15.43
CA GLU A 200 8.54 10.69 -16.70
C GLU A 200 8.05 9.25 -16.61
N LEU A 201 8.34 8.55 -15.52
CA LEU A 201 7.77 7.22 -15.26
C LEU A 201 6.23 7.26 -15.23
N GLN A 202 5.65 8.31 -14.65
CA GLN A 202 4.21 8.50 -14.62
C GLN A 202 3.64 8.81 -16.01
N ASN A 203 4.36 9.56 -16.86
CA ASN A 203 3.94 9.81 -18.25
C ASN A 203 3.89 8.52 -19.07
N GLU A 204 4.84 7.60 -18.86
CA GLU A 204 4.95 6.37 -19.65
C GLU A 204 4.11 5.21 -19.11
N PHE A 205 4.02 5.05 -17.79
CA PHE A 205 3.40 3.88 -17.15
C PHE A 205 2.18 4.22 -16.29
N GLY A 206 1.96 5.51 -15.99
CA GLY A 206 1.03 5.95 -14.95
C GLY A 206 -0.39 5.44 -15.13
N GLY A 207 -0.98 4.94 -14.05
CA GLY A 207 -2.35 4.44 -13.99
C GLY A 207 -2.51 2.99 -14.42
N ALA A 208 -1.45 2.31 -14.86
CA ALA A 208 -1.52 0.93 -15.36
C ALA A 208 -1.96 -0.06 -14.27
N ALA A 209 -1.44 0.07 -13.05
CA ALA A 209 -1.81 -0.79 -11.93
C ALA A 209 -3.29 -0.61 -11.53
N LYS A 210 -3.79 0.62 -11.61
CA LYS A 210 -5.20 0.95 -11.38
C LYS A 210 -6.10 0.41 -12.51
N ALA A 211 -5.70 0.59 -13.75
CA ALA A 211 -6.44 0.08 -14.90
C ALA A 211 -6.57 -1.46 -14.84
N ALA A 212 -5.47 -2.15 -14.47
CA ALA A 212 -5.47 -3.59 -14.30
C ALA A 212 -6.36 -4.09 -13.15
N ALA A 213 -6.64 -3.26 -12.15
CA ALA A 213 -7.59 -3.60 -11.08
C ALA A 213 -9.05 -3.46 -11.51
N GLY A 214 -9.33 -2.64 -12.52
CA GLY A 214 -10.69 -2.32 -12.97
C GLY A 214 -11.32 -3.35 -13.92
N ASP A 215 -10.58 -4.35 -14.38
CA ASP A 215 -11.12 -5.43 -15.20
C ASP A 215 -11.70 -6.57 -14.33
N ALA A 216 -12.41 -7.52 -14.96
CA ALA A 216 -13.05 -8.63 -14.24
C ALA A 216 -12.03 -9.54 -13.52
N TYR A 217 -10.81 -9.65 -14.05
CA TYR A 217 -9.72 -10.40 -13.42
C TYR A 217 -9.11 -9.64 -12.25
N GLY A 218 -8.94 -8.33 -12.39
CA GLY A 218 -8.48 -7.44 -11.33
C GLY A 218 -9.44 -7.39 -10.14
N ALA A 219 -10.74 -7.34 -10.40
CA ALA A 219 -11.77 -7.41 -9.36
C ALA A 219 -11.73 -8.73 -8.57
N ALA A 220 -11.47 -9.86 -9.24
CA ALA A 220 -11.27 -11.15 -8.56
C ALA A 220 -10.00 -11.17 -7.71
N THR A 221 -8.92 -10.56 -8.21
CA THR A 221 -7.66 -10.41 -7.47
C THR A 221 -7.83 -9.51 -6.24
N GLN A 222 -8.52 -8.38 -6.37
CA GLN A 222 -8.83 -7.50 -5.23
C GLN A 222 -9.68 -8.22 -4.18
N LEU A 223 -10.68 -9.02 -4.60
CA LEU A 223 -11.46 -9.82 -3.68
C LEU A 223 -10.59 -10.85 -2.94
N SER A 224 -9.62 -11.46 -3.62
CA SER A 224 -8.66 -12.38 -3.00
C SER A 224 -7.74 -11.68 -2.01
N ASN A 225 -7.30 -10.44 -2.30
CA ASN A 225 -6.45 -9.65 -1.42
C ASN A 225 -7.18 -9.10 -0.19
N ALA A 226 -8.51 -8.98 -0.25
CA ALA A 226 -9.34 -8.45 0.84
C ALA A 226 -9.72 -9.49 1.90
N TRP A 227 -9.39 -10.77 1.69
CA TRP A 227 -9.67 -11.90 2.59
C TRP A 227 -8.39 -12.44 3.23
#